data_673d368ed082bf749ecff8daf1a56ba8
#
_entry.id   673d368ed082bf749ecff8daf1a56ba8
#
_cell.length_a   1.000
_cell.length_b   1.000
_cell.length_c   1.000
_cell.angle_alpha   90.00
_cell.angle_beta   90.00
_cell.angle_gamma   90.00
#
_symmetry.space_group_name_H-M   'P 1'
#
loop_
_entity.id
_entity.type
_entity.pdbx_description
1 polymer ?
#
loop_
_entity_poly.entity_id
_entity_poly.type
_entity_poly.pdbx_seq_one_letter_code
_entity_poly.pdbx_strand_id
1 'polypeptide(L)'
;MKKTIKTLLIASLLFAFNCKEAESTSSESASEPTEAAAVGGQENVIDETSMPNIVQTAVSSPDHTTLVTAVKAAGLVSSLSNAGPFTVFAPTNAAFDKLPAGTVEGLLKPEKKDDLENILGYHTYVGVLKTEYMQDGQSFDMVYGGKVKITKEGDKTFVNGTEILSTIETANGVIHVIGDVLLPK
;
A
#
# COMPACT_ATOMS: atom_id res chain seq x y z
N MET A 1 -32.90 23.72 -41.98
CA MET A 1 -34.04 24.45 -41.36
C MET A 1 -33.52 25.19 -40.16
N LYS A 2 -33.67 26.47 -40.19
CA LYS A 2 -33.27 27.49 -39.20
C LYS A 2 -34.04 27.32 -37.88
N LYS A 3 -33.43 27.65 -36.75
CA LYS A 3 -34.00 28.38 -35.59
C LYS A 3 -32.97 28.39 -34.47
N THR A 4 -32.30 29.48 -34.26
CA THR A 4 -32.49 30.74 -33.49
C THR A 4 -32.17 30.61 -32.00
N ILE A 5 -31.09 31.23 -31.69
CA ILE A 5 -30.62 32.03 -30.55
C ILE A 5 -31.69 32.34 -29.50
N LYS A 6 -31.36 32.12 -28.20
CA LYS A 6 -31.87 32.96 -27.12
C LYS A 6 -30.80 33.17 -26.07
N THR A 7 -30.22 34.34 -26.15
CA THR A 7 -29.44 35.07 -25.15
C THR A 7 -30.31 35.34 -23.91
N LEU A 8 -29.83 35.08 -22.71
CA LEU A 8 -30.36 35.72 -21.51
C LEU A 8 -29.19 36.15 -20.60
N LEU A 9 -28.99 37.43 -20.57
CA LEU A 9 -28.19 38.24 -19.64
C LEU A 9 -29.02 38.47 -18.37
N ILE A 10 -28.47 38.26 -17.17
CA ILE A 10 -28.86 38.94 -15.92
C ILE A 10 -27.65 38.71 -14.97
N ALA A 11 -26.87 39.72 -14.77
CA ALA A 11 -26.87 40.74 -13.71
C ALA A 11 -26.15 40.30 -12.40
N SER A 12 -24.98 40.83 -12.28
CA SER A 12 -24.27 41.44 -11.14
C SER A 12 -25.00 41.45 -9.81
N LEU A 13 -24.38 40.88 -8.76
CA LEU A 13 -24.58 41.38 -7.39
C LEU A 13 -23.26 41.31 -6.61
N LEU A 14 -22.68 42.52 -6.46
CA LEU A 14 -21.58 42.81 -5.57
C LEU A 14 -22.09 42.75 -4.11
N PHE A 15 -21.49 41.92 -3.28
CA PHE A 15 -21.59 42.07 -1.84
C PHE A 15 -20.20 42.37 -1.29
N ALA A 16 -19.98 43.66 -1.05
CA ALA A 16 -18.92 44.14 -0.19
C ALA A 16 -19.34 43.93 1.26
N PHE A 17 -18.61 43.16 2.04
CA PHE A 17 -18.73 43.19 3.50
C PHE A 17 -17.43 43.67 4.10
N ASN A 18 -17.62 44.78 4.78
CA ASN A 18 -16.76 45.71 5.46
C ASN A 18 -15.90 45.06 6.56
N CYS A 19 -14.68 45.53 6.61
CA CYS A 19 -13.68 45.42 7.66
C CYS A 19 -14.19 45.93 9.00
N LYS A 20 -13.91 45.23 10.11
CA LYS A 20 -13.79 45.89 11.41
C LYS A 20 -12.64 45.27 12.18
N GLU A 21 -11.64 46.09 12.29
CA GLU A 21 -10.44 46.05 13.11
C GLU A 21 -10.79 45.97 14.61
N ALA A 22 -10.14 45.10 15.34
CA ALA A 22 -9.95 45.26 16.78
C ALA A 22 -8.57 44.70 17.15
N GLU A 23 -7.68 45.64 17.45
CA GLU A 23 -6.38 45.49 18.07
C GLU A 23 -6.52 44.94 19.50
N SER A 24 -5.68 43.94 19.88
CA SER A 24 -4.99 43.98 21.18
C SER A 24 -3.80 42.99 21.20
N THR A 25 -2.67 43.57 21.14
CA THR A 25 -1.36 43.48 21.85
C THR A 25 -0.95 42.17 22.52
N SER A 26 0.26 41.75 22.06
CA SER A 26 1.43 41.20 22.78
C SER A 26 1.35 39.79 23.38
N SER A 27 2.17 38.87 22.96
CA SER A 27 3.57 38.70 23.37
C SER A 27 4.29 37.62 22.55
N GLU A 28 5.50 37.97 22.23
CA GLU A 28 6.60 37.27 21.62
C GLU A 28 6.88 35.89 22.24
N SER A 29 6.91 34.84 21.44
CA SER A 29 7.88 33.75 21.60
C SER A 29 8.07 33.06 20.24
N ALA A 30 9.22 33.31 19.67
CA ALA A 30 9.69 32.68 18.46
C ALA A 30 9.93 31.17 18.70
N SER A 31 9.27 30.33 17.93
CA SER A 31 9.78 29.03 17.55
C SER A 31 9.22 28.73 16.15
N GLU A 32 10.13 28.76 15.18
CA GLU A 32 9.89 28.30 13.82
C GLU A 32 9.27 26.90 13.85
N PRO A 33 8.16 26.66 13.13
CA PRO A 33 7.80 25.30 12.79
C PRO A 33 8.61 24.93 11.55
N THR A 34 9.59 24.06 11.74
CA THR A 34 10.15 23.24 10.68
C THR A 34 8.97 22.61 9.93
N GLU A 35 8.80 23.01 8.69
CA GLU A 35 7.86 22.46 7.74
C GLU A 35 8.28 21.01 7.44
N ALA A 36 7.85 20.08 8.30
CA ALA A 36 7.86 18.66 8.00
C ALA A 36 6.72 18.44 7.00
N ALA A 37 7.07 18.25 5.75
CA ALA A 37 6.18 17.82 4.70
C ALA A 37 5.31 16.67 5.23
N ALA A 38 4.01 16.93 5.36
CA ALA A 38 3.02 15.94 5.69
C ALA A 38 2.91 14.95 4.52
N VAL A 39 3.75 13.92 4.55
CA VAL A 39 3.54 12.70 3.77
C VAL A 39 2.52 11.88 4.57
N GLY A 40 1.25 12.26 4.42
CA GLY A 40 0.16 11.70 5.23
C GLY A 40 -0.54 10.57 4.51
N GLY A 41 -0.07 9.34 4.69
CA GLY A 41 -0.89 8.14 4.58
C GLY A 41 -1.38 7.73 5.98
N GLN A 42 -2.29 6.75 6.07
CA GLN A 42 -2.78 6.19 7.34
C GLN A 42 -1.72 5.39 8.12
N GLU A 43 -0.46 5.48 7.73
CA GLU A 43 0.67 4.79 8.36
C GLU A 43 0.91 5.18 9.82
N ASN A 44 0.50 6.40 10.21
CA ASN A 44 0.71 6.93 11.56
C ASN A 44 -0.58 6.95 12.41
N VAL A 45 -1.69 6.45 11.91
CA VAL A 45 -2.93 6.34 12.69
C VAL A 45 -2.87 5.06 13.51
N ILE A 46 -2.49 5.18 14.78
CA ILE A 46 -2.56 4.08 15.75
C ILE A 46 -3.86 4.27 16.52
N ASP A 47 -4.89 3.56 16.10
CA ASP A 47 -6.10 3.37 16.90
C ASP A 47 -5.97 2.01 17.61
N GLU A 48 -5.79 2.04 18.91
CA GLU A 48 -5.59 0.83 19.74
C GLU A 48 -6.81 -0.11 19.76
N THR A 49 -7.95 0.37 19.24
CA THR A 49 -9.20 -0.40 19.14
C THR A 49 -9.49 -0.98 17.77
N SER A 50 -8.82 -0.51 16.73
CA SER A 50 -9.00 -0.98 15.36
C SER A 50 -8.00 -2.08 14.99
N MET A 51 -8.42 -3.00 14.13
CA MET A 51 -7.50 -3.99 13.55
C MET A 51 -6.34 -3.27 12.85
N PRO A 52 -5.08 -3.71 13.04
CA PRO A 52 -3.94 -3.12 12.36
C PRO A 52 -4.05 -3.32 10.84
N ASN A 53 -3.55 -2.36 10.08
CA ASN A 53 -3.44 -2.49 8.63
C ASN A 53 -2.30 -3.44 8.21
N ILE A 54 -2.20 -3.74 6.92
CA ILE A 54 -1.18 -4.65 6.36
C ILE A 54 0.24 -4.25 6.79
N VAL A 55 0.58 -2.96 6.71
CA VAL A 55 1.93 -2.47 7.04
C VAL A 55 2.20 -2.59 8.54
N GLN A 56 1.24 -2.19 9.39
CA GLN A 56 1.35 -2.30 10.85
C GLN A 56 1.51 -3.77 11.28
N THR A 57 0.74 -4.67 10.68
CA THR A 57 0.85 -6.12 10.93
C THR A 57 2.22 -6.65 10.51
N ALA A 58 2.73 -6.26 9.34
CA ALA A 58 4.04 -6.69 8.88
C ALA A 58 5.17 -6.15 9.77
N VAL A 59 5.08 -4.89 10.21
CA VAL A 59 6.07 -4.26 11.11
C VAL A 59 6.11 -4.94 12.48
N SER A 60 4.98 -5.39 13.01
CA SER A 60 4.90 -6.08 14.31
C SER A 60 5.40 -7.53 14.25
N SER A 61 5.61 -8.08 13.04
CA SER A 61 6.07 -9.46 12.85
C SER A 61 7.59 -9.54 12.73
N PRO A 62 8.27 -10.32 13.59
CA PRO A 62 9.72 -10.52 13.50
C PRO A 62 10.16 -11.26 12.24
N ASP A 63 9.25 -12.03 11.62
CA ASP A 63 9.54 -12.86 10.46
C ASP A 63 9.50 -12.09 9.12
N HIS A 64 9.08 -10.81 9.13
CA HIS A 64 8.91 -9.99 7.93
C HIS A 64 9.77 -8.72 7.91
N THR A 65 10.85 -8.67 8.68
CA THR A 65 11.72 -7.47 8.78
C THR A 65 12.37 -7.09 7.45
N THR A 66 12.78 -8.08 6.66
CA THR A 66 13.33 -7.87 5.31
C THR A 66 12.29 -7.29 4.37
N LEU A 67 11.06 -7.84 4.38
CA LEU A 67 9.94 -7.32 3.60
C LEU A 67 9.61 -5.87 3.96
N VAL A 68 9.53 -5.55 5.25
CA VAL A 68 9.28 -4.18 5.74
C VAL A 68 10.35 -3.21 5.25
N THR A 69 11.63 -3.62 5.29
CA THR A 69 12.75 -2.82 4.76
C THR A 69 12.59 -2.59 3.26
N ALA A 70 12.21 -3.62 2.51
CA ALA A 70 11.97 -3.52 1.07
C ALA A 70 10.80 -2.58 0.74
N VAL A 71 9.67 -2.68 1.45
CA VAL A 71 8.50 -1.80 1.27
C VAL A 71 8.83 -0.34 1.57
N LYS A 72 9.65 -0.08 2.60
CA LYS A 72 10.14 1.26 2.93
C LYS A 72 11.07 1.80 1.84
N ALA A 73 12.02 1.00 1.36
CA ALA A 73 12.98 1.38 0.31
C ALA A 73 12.27 1.68 -1.02
N ALA A 74 11.20 0.93 -1.35
CA ALA A 74 10.37 1.17 -2.52
C ALA A 74 9.44 2.40 -2.36
N GLY A 75 9.22 2.92 -1.15
CA GLY A 75 8.30 4.02 -0.89
C GLY A 75 6.82 3.62 -0.94
N LEU A 76 6.51 2.32 -0.80
CA LEU A 76 5.15 1.78 -0.92
C LEU A 76 4.38 1.74 0.41
N VAL A 77 4.97 2.24 1.51
CA VAL A 77 4.35 2.26 2.84
C VAL A 77 2.99 2.93 2.81
N SER A 78 2.91 4.16 2.29
CA SER A 78 1.65 4.92 2.21
C SER A 78 0.61 4.23 1.33
N SER A 79 1.03 3.66 0.20
CA SER A 79 0.14 2.95 -0.73
C SER A 79 -0.50 1.73 -0.08
N LEU A 80 0.27 0.93 0.66
CA LEU A 80 -0.20 -0.28 1.35
C LEU A 80 -0.90 0.00 2.68
N SER A 81 -0.74 1.21 3.24
CA SER A 81 -1.44 1.67 4.45
C SER A 81 -2.81 2.26 4.15
N ASN A 82 -3.07 2.66 2.91
CA ASN A 82 -4.35 3.26 2.51
C ASN A 82 -5.51 2.25 2.64
N ALA A 83 -6.71 2.80 2.74
CA ALA A 83 -7.94 2.02 2.70
C ALA A 83 -8.09 1.42 1.30
N GLY A 84 -7.88 0.11 1.20
CA GLY A 84 -8.10 -0.62 -0.04
C GLY A 84 -8.90 -1.86 0.28
N PRO A 85 -9.25 -2.74 -0.60
CA PRO A 85 -9.01 -4.14 -0.37
C PRO A 85 -7.69 -4.55 -1.01
N PHE A 86 -6.73 -5.01 -0.20
CA PHE A 86 -5.47 -5.55 -0.71
C PHE A 86 -5.25 -6.99 -0.27
N THR A 87 -4.60 -7.77 -1.11
CA THR A 87 -4.01 -9.05 -0.71
C THR A 87 -2.51 -8.98 -0.96
N VAL A 88 -1.73 -9.22 0.07
CA VAL A 88 -0.26 -9.20 -0.01
C VAL A 88 0.27 -10.59 0.27
N PHE A 89 1.06 -11.12 -0.65
CA PHE A 89 1.84 -12.33 -0.44
C PHE A 89 3.16 -11.93 0.22
N ALA A 90 3.29 -12.20 1.52
CA ALA A 90 4.40 -11.77 2.36
C ALA A 90 5.42 -12.89 2.52
N PRO A 91 6.57 -12.84 1.82
CA PRO A 91 7.65 -13.79 2.04
C PRO A 91 8.30 -13.57 3.40
N THR A 92 8.63 -14.65 4.10
CA THR A 92 9.36 -14.61 5.37
C THR A 92 10.82 -14.23 5.15
N ASN A 93 11.53 -13.84 6.22
CA ASN A 93 12.99 -13.62 6.15
C ASN A 93 13.72 -14.85 5.59
N ALA A 94 13.31 -16.05 6.00
CA ALA A 94 13.86 -17.31 5.47
C ALA A 94 13.61 -17.51 3.96
N ALA A 95 12.54 -16.91 3.41
CA ALA A 95 12.28 -16.93 1.97
C ALA A 95 13.30 -16.06 1.21
N PHE A 96 13.68 -14.93 1.77
CA PHE A 96 14.71 -14.05 1.21
C PHE A 96 16.11 -14.69 1.30
N ASP A 97 16.40 -15.45 2.34
CA ASP A 97 17.68 -16.17 2.53
C ASP A 97 17.92 -17.23 1.45
N LYS A 98 16.86 -17.72 0.79
CA LYS A 98 16.96 -18.65 -0.35
C LYS A 98 17.41 -17.99 -1.65
N LEU A 99 17.32 -16.66 -1.75
CA LEU A 99 17.79 -15.93 -2.92
C LEU A 99 19.32 -15.92 -2.98
N PRO A 100 19.91 -15.81 -4.18
CA PRO A 100 21.37 -15.68 -4.31
C PRO A 100 21.90 -14.54 -3.45
N ALA A 101 23.04 -14.76 -2.81
CA ALA A 101 23.67 -13.75 -1.94
C ALA A 101 23.87 -12.42 -2.69
N GLY A 102 23.54 -11.33 -2.01
CA GLY A 102 23.64 -9.97 -2.60
C GLY A 102 22.44 -9.54 -3.45
N THR A 103 21.47 -10.45 -3.75
CA THR A 103 20.27 -10.07 -4.52
C THR A 103 19.42 -9.08 -3.75
N VAL A 104 19.14 -9.35 -2.49
CA VAL A 104 18.31 -8.47 -1.64
C VAL A 104 19.00 -7.12 -1.44
N GLU A 105 20.30 -7.13 -1.07
CA GLU A 105 21.06 -5.90 -0.90
C GLU A 105 21.19 -5.11 -2.21
N GLY A 106 21.26 -5.83 -3.34
CA GLY A 106 21.27 -5.22 -4.67
C GLY A 106 19.96 -4.50 -4.99
N LEU A 107 18.82 -5.12 -4.66
CA LEU A 107 17.48 -4.56 -4.90
C LEU A 107 17.15 -3.39 -3.96
N LEU A 108 17.75 -3.35 -2.76
CA LEU A 108 17.56 -2.26 -1.81
C LEU A 108 18.31 -0.97 -2.18
N LYS A 109 19.17 -1.00 -3.23
CA LYS A 109 19.87 0.19 -3.69
C LYS A 109 18.92 1.16 -4.39
N PRO A 110 19.13 2.49 -4.22
CA PRO A 110 18.28 3.50 -4.85
C PRO A 110 18.13 3.35 -6.37
N GLU A 111 19.18 2.87 -7.06
CA GLU A 111 19.20 2.68 -8.51
C GLU A 111 18.30 1.52 -8.96
N LYS A 112 17.90 0.65 -8.02
CA LYS A 112 17.05 -0.53 -8.25
C LYS A 112 15.64 -0.39 -7.68
N LYS A 113 15.24 0.83 -7.34
CA LYS A 113 13.94 1.10 -6.74
C LYS A 113 12.80 0.62 -7.63
N ASP A 114 12.85 0.88 -8.94
CA ASP A 114 11.82 0.47 -9.88
C ASP A 114 11.72 -1.06 -10.00
N ASP A 115 12.85 -1.76 -10.00
CA ASP A 115 12.87 -3.23 -9.99
C ASP A 115 12.25 -3.77 -8.68
N LEU A 116 12.54 -3.13 -7.55
CA LEU A 116 11.97 -3.49 -6.26
C LEU A 116 10.46 -3.22 -6.20
N GLU A 117 10.00 -2.08 -6.72
CA GLU A 117 8.57 -1.77 -6.84
C GLU A 117 7.84 -2.80 -7.70
N ASN A 118 8.43 -3.21 -8.83
CA ASN A 118 7.87 -4.24 -9.71
C ASN A 118 7.73 -5.58 -8.98
N ILE A 119 8.75 -6.00 -8.24
CA ILE A 119 8.73 -7.26 -7.47
C ILE A 119 7.66 -7.16 -6.36
N LEU A 120 7.62 -6.08 -5.59
CA LEU A 120 6.62 -5.89 -4.53
C LEU A 120 5.20 -5.79 -5.09
N GLY A 121 5.03 -5.13 -6.23
CA GLY A 121 3.75 -5.08 -6.92
C GLY A 121 3.31 -6.45 -7.47
N TYR A 122 4.27 -7.33 -7.82
CA TYR A 122 3.98 -8.72 -8.19
C TYR A 122 3.55 -9.57 -6.98
N HIS A 123 3.84 -9.13 -5.75
CA HIS A 123 3.36 -9.73 -4.51
C HIS A 123 2.04 -9.12 -4.02
N THR A 124 1.49 -8.14 -4.73
CA THR A 124 0.30 -7.40 -4.30
C THR A 124 -0.83 -7.58 -5.30
N TYR A 125 -2.02 -7.88 -4.80
CA TYR A 125 -3.26 -7.96 -5.56
C TYR A 125 -4.27 -6.97 -5.01
N VAL A 126 -5.02 -6.28 -5.88
CA VAL A 126 -6.11 -5.38 -5.49
C VAL A 126 -7.39 -6.20 -5.37
N GLY A 127 -7.77 -6.49 -4.16
CA GLY A 127 -8.91 -7.32 -3.80
C GLY A 127 -8.63 -8.15 -2.56
N VAL A 128 -9.65 -8.80 -2.01
CA VAL A 128 -9.52 -9.74 -0.88
C VAL A 128 -9.56 -11.16 -1.42
N LEU A 129 -8.44 -11.86 -1.37
CA LEU A 129 -8.33 -13.27 -1.73
C LEU A 129 -8.19 -14.08 -0.45
N LYS A 130 -9.29 -14.60 0.07
CA LYS A 130 -9.24 -15.58 1.15
C LYS A 130 -8.96 -16.97 0.57
N THR A 131 -8.14 -17.77 1.25
CA THR A 131 -7.78 -19.13 0.81
C THR A 131 -8.99 -20.03 0.59
N GLU A 132 -10.09 -19.76 1.31
CA GLU A 132 -11.36 -20.47 1.18
C GLU A 132 -12.00 -20.32 -0.20
N TYR A 133 -11.82 -19.15 -0.84
CA TYR A 133 -12.39 -18.84 -2.15
C TYR A 133 -11.42 -19.09 -3.32
N MET A 134 -10.17 -19.39 -3.04
CA MET A 134 -9.21 -19.75 -4.07
C MET A 134 -9.52 -21.15 -4.61
N GLN A 135 -9.54 -21.29 -5.94
CA GLN A 135 -9.78 -22.55 -6.61
C GLN A 135 -8.49 -23.05 -7.27
N ASP A 136 -8.35 -24.37 -7.36
CA ASP A 136 -7.23 -24.99 -8.07
C ASP A 136 -7.23 -24.55 -9.56
N GLY A 137 -6.05 -24.22 -10.07
CA GLY A 137 -5.87 -23.74 -11.44
C GLY A 137 -6.24 -22.27 -11.67
N GLN A 138 -6.82 -21.57 -10.70
CA GLN A 138 -7.20 -20.17 -10.82
C GLN A 138 -5.96 -19.28 -10.96
N SER A 139 -6.09 -18.19 -11.74
CA SER A 139 -5.01 -17.22 -11.94
C SER A 139 -5.51 -15.80 -11.63
N PHE A 140 -4.65 -14.99 -11.04
CA PHE A 140 -4.91 -13.62 -10.68
C PHE A 140 -3.87 -12.68 -11.29
N ASP A 141 -4.33 -11.53 -11.79
CA ASP A 141 -3.45 -10.49 -12.30
C ASP A 141 -2.95 -9.62 -11.15
N MET A 142 -1.62 -9.47 -11.03
CA MET A 142 -0.99 -8.73 -9.96
C MET A 142 -0.86 -7.24 -10.32
N VAL A 143 -0.64 -6.37 -9.30
CA VAL A 143 -0.66 -4.90 -9.45
C VAL A 143 0.29 -4.40 -10.53
N TYR A 144 1.52 -4.89 -10.58
CA TYR A 144 2.52 -4.48 -11.58
C TYR A 144 2.64 -5.45 -12.76
N GLY A 145 1.54 -6.15 -13.06
CA GLY A 145 1.49 -7.09 -14.16
C GLY A 145 1.97 -8.50 -13.79
N GLY A 146 1.84 -9.41 -14.74
CA GLY A 146 2.08 -10.82 -14.50
C GLY A 146 0.91 -11.48 -13.77
N LYS A 147 0.88 -12.81 -13.85
CA LYS A 147 -0.16 -13.64 -13.24
C LYS A 147 0.45 -14.58 -12.22
N VAL A 148 -0.27 -14.76 -11.13
CA VAL A 148 -0.01 -15.86 -10.21
C VAL A 148 -1.06 -16.93 -10.41
N LYS A 149 -0.63 -18.20 -10.36
CA LYS A 149 -1.50 -19.37 -10.46
C LYS A 149 -1.65 -19.99 -9.08
N ILE A 150 -2.88 -20.28 -8.72
CA ILE A 150 -3.20 -21.02 -7.50
C ILE A 150 -3.21 -22.51 -7.83
N THR A 151 -2.64 -23.30 -6.95
CA THR A 151 -2.79 -24.77 -6.95
C THR A 151 -3.17 -25.23 -5.55
N LYS A 152 -3.95 -26.30 -5.47
CA LYS A 152 -4.36 -26.90 -4.20
C LYS A 152 -3.92 -28.36 -4.15
N GLU A 153 -3.30 -28.74 -3.04
CA GLU A 153 -2.89 -30.12 -2.77
C GLU A 153 -3.41 -30.52 -1.38
N GLY A 154 -4.52 -31.26 -1.36
CA GLY A 154 -5.22 -31.52 -0.11
C GLY A 154 -5.71 -30.23 0.56
N ASP A 155 -5.30 -30.01 1.79
CA ASP A 155 -5.66 -28.80 2.56
C ASP A 155 -4.69 -27.63 2.33
N LYS A 156 -3.64 -27.83 1.53
CA LYS A 156 -2.63 -26.81 1.27
C LYS A 156 -2.95 -26.02 0.01
N THR A 157 -2.71 -24.73 0.09
CA THR A 157 -2.84 -23.80 -1.04
C THR A 157 -1.48 -23.27 -1.43
N PHE A 158 -1.20 -23.27 -2.73
CA PHE A 158 0.07 -22.79 -3.29
C PHE A 158 -0.20 -21.64 -4.26
N VAL A 159 0.71 -20.68 -4.28
CA VAL A 159 0.76 -19.59 -5.27
C VAL A 159 2.05 -19.71 -6.07
N ASN A 160 1.94 -19.92 -7.38
CA ASN A 160 3.08 -20.23 -8.28
C ASN A 160 3.99 -21.36 -7.77
N GLY A 161 3.44 -22.33 -7.06
CA GLY A 161 4.19 -23.47 -6.48
C GLY A 161 4.76 -23.17 -5.09
N THR A 162 4.58 -21.97 -4.55
CA THR A 162 4.98 -21.60 -3.19
C THR A 162 3.82 -21.79 -2.23
N GLU A 163 4.03 -22.54 -1.13
CA GLU A 163 3.01 -22.80 -0.12
C GLU A 163 2.62 -21.52 0.64
N ILE A 164 1.32 -21.32 0.82
CA ILE A 164 0.78 -20.33 1.75
C ILE A 164 0.81 -20.94 3.15
N LEU A 165 1.71 -20.44 3.99
CA LEU A 165 1.97 -20.98 5.33
C LEU A 165 0.91 -20.51 6.33
N SER A 166 0.44 -19.28 6.19
CA SER A 166 -0.55 -18.65 7.08
C SER A 166 -1.30 -17.53 6.36
N THR A 167 -2.48 -17.23 6.87
CA THR A 167 -3.32 -16.12 6.39
C THR A 167 -3.68 -15.23 7.56
N ILE A 168 -3.45 -13.93 7.44
CA ILE A 168 -3.70 -12.93 8.48
C ILE A 168 -4.66 -11.89 7.90
N GLU A 169 -5.83 -11.71 8.53
CA GLU A 169 -6.77 -10.65 8.18
C GLU A 169 -6.32 -9.33 8.81
N THR A 170 -6.50 -8.24 8.08
CA THR A 170 -6.11 -6.89 8.50
C THR A 170 -7.22 -5.90 8.19
N ALA A 171 -7.12 -4.68 8.73
CA ALA A 171 -8.14 -3.64 8.52
C ALA A 171 -8.34 -3.26 7.06
N ASN A 172 -7.31 -3.38 6.21
CA ASN A 172 -7.37 -2.98 4.80
C ASN A 172 -7.10 -4.12 3.82
N GLY A 173 -7.14 -5.38 4.28
CA GLY A 173 -6.97 -6.52 3.39
C GLY A 173 -6.53 -7.82 4.07
N VAL A 174 -5.77 -8.64 3.35
CA VAL A 174 -5.30 -9.95 3.81
C VAL A 174 -3.81 -10.10 3.49
N ILE A 175 -3.07 -10.68 4.42
CA ILE A 175 -1.68 -11.09 4.24
C ILE A 175 -1.63 -12.61 4.15
N HIS A 176 -1.04 -13.13 3.07
CA HIS A 176 -0.67 -14.53 2.94
C HIS A 176 0.84 -14.68 3.17
N VAL A 177 1.21 -15.31 4.25
CA VAL A 177 2.61 -15.62 4.54
C VAL A 177 3.07 -16.76 3.64
N ILE A 178 4.15 -16.55 2.91
CA ILE A 178 4.68 -17.53 1.94
C ILE A 178 6.13 -17.89 2.23
N GLY A 179 6.50 -19.12 1.86
CA GLY A 179 7.81 -19.68 2.14
C GLY A 179 8.91 -19.36 1.13
N ASP A 180 8.57 -18.73 -0.02
CA ASP A 180 9.52 -18.33 -1.06
C ASP A 180 9.09 -16.99 -1.67
N VAL A 181 10.05 -16.27 -2.28
CA VAL A 181 9.78 -15.00 -2.96
C VAL A 181 9.22 -15.28 -4.36
N LEU A 182 8.10 -14.64 -4.70
CA LEU A 182 7.51 -14.72 -6.04
C LEU A 182 8.32 -13.84 -6.99
N LEU A 183 8.86 -14.45 -8.03
CA LEU A 183 9.57 -13.72 -9.08
C LEU A 183 8.73 -13.70 -10.35
N PRO A 184 8.55 -12.55 -11.00
CA PRO A 184 7.90 -12.46 -12.30
C PRO A 184 8.72 -13.27 -13.33
N LYS A 185 8.01 -14.04 -14.16
CA LYS A 185 8.62 -14.86 -15.22
C LYS A 185 8.65 -14.10 -16.53
#